data_c2a673a336c145fa2038d59e3bb92fac
#
_entry.id   c2a673a336c145fa2038d59e3bb92fac
#
_cell.length_a   1.000
_cell.length_b   1.000
_cell.length_c   1.000
_cell.angle_alpha   90.00
_cell.angle_beta   90.00
_cell.angle_gamma   90.00
#
_symmetry.space_group_name_H-M   'P 1'
#
loop_
_entity.id
_entity.type
_entity.pdbx_description
1 polymer ?
#
loop_
_entity_poly.entity_id
_entity_poly.type
_entity_poly.pdbx_seq_one_letter_code
_entity_poly.pdbx_strand_id
1 'polypeptide(L)'
;MTAAAVAAPQAVLLDAGGVLVLPNPWVIGAVLRAAGGSITAADVRRAHYAGIAAMDSRRTSDWSHYNRVLVRFAGVPDRCVDDALAGLAEIFAAPVTSTWNVVPEGVLEHLSDLAATGVAIAVVSNADGLVEETLRRCGIPVDLVIDSTIVGYAKPEPEIFGFALDKLNIAPSDAVHVGDMASADVDGAHAAGLRSLHLDPFGDCPYPAGHHEHVRSLADVVVIAAG
;
A
#
# COMPACT_ATOMS: atom_id res chain seq x y z
N MET A 1 6.10 12.90 33.36
CA MET A 1 6.45 11.55 32.88
C MET A 1 7.07 11.77 31.51
N THR A 2 8.36 11.58 31.36
CA THR A 2 9.04 11.58 30.06
C THR A 2 8.53 10.38 29.28
N ALA A 3 7.94 10.61 28.11
CA ALA A 3 7.66 9.52 27.19
C ALA A 3 8.97 8.75 26.95
N ALA A 4 8.96 7.45 27.19
CA ALA A 4 10.09 6.61 26.83
C ALA A 4 10.33 6.79 25.32
N ALA A 5 11.58 7.07 24.93
CA ALA A 5 11.93 7.11 23.51
C ALA A 5 11.58 5.74 22.91
N VAL A 6 10.80 5.73 21.85
CA VAL A 6 10.49 4.50 21.13
C VAL A 6 11.79 4.04 20.48
N ALA A 7 12.25 2.83 20.80
CA ALA A 7 13.48 2.30 20.22
C ALA A 7 13.32 2.17 18.68
N ALA A 8 14.42 2.34 17.95
CA ALA A 8 14.45 2.08 16.51
C ALA A 8 14.08 0.62 16.22
N PRO A 9 13.27 0.33 15.20
CA PRO A 9 12.88 -1.02 14.87
C PRO A 9 14.08 -1.82 14.33
N GLN A 10 14.04 -3.14 14.49
CA GLN A 10 15.00 -4.05 13.87
C GLN A 10 14.54 -4.48 12.46
N ALA A 11 13.22 -4.39 12.19
CA ALA A 11 12.66 -4.68 10.88
C ALA A 11 11.58 -3.67 10.48
N VAL A 12 11.51 -3.41 9.16
CA VAL A 12 10.43 -2.66 8.51
C VAL A 12 9.74 -3.58 7.51
N LEU A 13 8.46 -3.87 7.76
CA LEU A 13 7.59 -4.60 6.85
C LEU A 13 6.81 -3.59 6.02
N LEU A 14 6.88 -3.67 4.69
CA LEU A 14 6.25 -2.72 3.77
C LEU A 14 5.10 -3.40 3.02
N ASP A 15 3.96 -2.74 2.86
CA ASP A 15 3.04 -3.15 1.80
C ASP A 15 3.65 -2.85 0.43
N ALA A 16 3.17 -3.53 -0.62
CA ALA A 16 3.59 -3.27 -1.99
C ALA A 16 2.71 -2.21 -2.65
N GLY A 17 1.40 -2.44 -2.71
CA GLY A 17 0.45 -1.52 -3.32
C GLY A 17 0.32 -0.23 -2.52
N GLY A 18 0.33 0.93 -3.17
CA GLY A 18 0.26 2.22 -2.49
C GLY A 18 1.55 2.66 -1.79
N VAL A 19 2.44 1.74 -1.45
CA VAL A 19 3.73 2.03 -0.78
C VAL A 19 4.89 1.98 -1.75
N LEU A 20 5.13 0.85 -2.40
CA LEU A 20 6.25 0.61 -3.30
C LEU A 20 5.88 0.75 -4.77
N VAL A 21 4.65 0.41 -5.12
CA VAL A 21 4.12 0.51 -6.48
C VAL A 21 2.72 1.11 -6.47
N LEU A 22 2.42 1.87 -7.51
CA LEU A 22 1.11 2.49 -7.74
C LEU A 22 0.45 1.90 -9.00
N PRO A 23 -0.87 2.04 -9.12
CA PRO A 23 -1.59 1.66 -10.32
C PRO A 23 -1.09 2.44 -11.54
N ASN A 24 -1.01 1.75 -12.68
CA ASN A 24 -0.50 2.31 -13.92
C ASN A 24 -1.48 3.34 -14.55
N PRO A 25 -1.10 4.63 -14.60
CA PRO A 25 -2.00 5.68 -15.09
C PRO A 25 -2.31 5.56 -16.58
N TRP A 26 -1.45 4.90 -17.37
CA TRP A 26 -1.71 4.67 -18.79
C TRP A 26 -2.83 3.65 -19.00
N VAL A 27 -2.79 2.53 -18.24
CA VAL A 27 -3.80 1.47 -18.28
C VAL A 27 -5.15 1.99 -17.78
N ILE A 28 -5.17 2.60 -16.58
CA ILE A 28 -6.37 3.21 -16.01
C ILE A 28 -6.91 4.32 -16.92
N GLY A 29 -6.03 5.22 -17.37
CA GLY A 29 -6.41 6.33 -18.23
C GLY A 29 -6.96 5.90 -19.58
N ALA A 30 -6.54 4.75 -20.13
CA ALA A 30 -7.12 4.22 -21.38
C ALA A 30 -8.59 3.86 -21.19
N VAL A 31 -8.94 3.15 -20.12
CA VAL A 31 -10.33 2.78 -19.79
C VAL A 31 -11.19 4.03 -19.57
N LEU A 32 -10.71 4.95 -18.73
CA LEU A 32 -11.48 6.15 -18.38
C LEU A 32 -11.67 7.08 -19.58
N ARG A 33 -10.67 7.20 -20.48
CA ARG A 33 -10.81 7.96 -21.74
C ARG A 33 -11.81 7.32 -22.71
N ALA A 34 -11.82 5.99 -22.82
CA ALA A 34 -12.80 5.28 -23.62
C ALA A 34 -14.25 5.57 -23.16
N ALA A 35 -14.42 5.79 -21.85
CA ALA A 35 -15.69 6.19 -21.24
C ALA A 35 -15.95 7.72 -21.28
N GLY A 36 -15.11 8.50 -21.97
CA GLY A 36 -15.27 9.94 -22.12
C GLY A 36 -14.73 10.80 -20.95
N GLY A 37 -13.96 10.19 -20.03
CA GLY A 37 -13.26 10.88 -18.96
C GLY A 37 -11.87 11.35 -19.37
N SER A 38 -11.17 12.03 -18.44
CA SER A 38 -9.77 12.42 -18.58
C SER A 38 -9.09 12.38 -17.23
N ILE A 39 -7.89 11.77 -17.16
CA ILE A 39 -7.14 11.66 -15.92
C ILE A 39 -5.63 11.72 -16.21
N THR A 40 -4.90 12.45 -15.38
CA THR A 40 -3.44 12.52 -15.42
C THR A 40 -2.81 11.49 -14.49
N ALA A 41 -1.49 11.26 -14.59
CA ALA A 41 -0.77 10.40 -13.65
C ALA A 41 -0.85 10.92 -12.20
N ALA A 42 -0.80 12.24 -12.02
CA ALA A 42 -0.95 12.87 -10.71
C ALA A 42 -2.36 12.64 -10.13
N ASP A 43 -3.40 12.72 -10.99
CA ASP A 43 -4.77 12.44 -10.58
C ASP A 43 -4.96 10.96 -10.22
N VAL A 44 -4.35 10.02 -10.95
CA VAL A 44 -4.40 8.58 -10.60
C VAL A 44 -3.77 8.35 -9.25
N ARG A 45 -2.59 8.94 -8.98
CA ARG A 45 -1.94 8.85 -7.66
C ARG A 45 -2.84 9.44 -6.56
N ARG A 46 -3.41 10.62 -6.79
CA ARG A 46 -4.31 11.27 -5.82
C ARG A 46 -5.60 10.47 -5.60
N ALA A 47 -6.19 9.95 -6.67
CA ALA A 47 -7.39 9.12 -6.63
C ALA A 47 -7.15 7.77 -5.97
N HIS A 48 -5.92 7.23 -6.07
CA HIS A 48 -5.55 5.99 -5.38
C HIS A 48 -5.76 6.13 -3.86
N TYR A 49 -5.09 7.08 -3.21
CA TYR A 49 -5.21 7.25 -1.75
C TYR A 49 -6.63 7.66 -1.32
N ALA A 50 -7.31 8.52 -2.09
CA ALA A 50 -8.72 8.83 -1.83
C ALA A 50 -9.64 7.61 -1.98
N GLY A 51 -9.32 6.68 -2.89
CA GLY A 51 -10.02 5.42 -3.09
C GLY A 51 -9.82 4.46 -1.92
N ILE A 52 -8.59 4.33 -1.43
CA ILE A 52 -8.28 3.55 -0.23
C ILE A 52 -9.01 4.12 0.98
N ALA A 53 -8.95 5.43 1.21
CA ALA A 53 -9.69 6.08 2.30
C ALA A 53 -11.22 5.86 2.19
N ALA A 54 -11.77 5.82 0.97
CA ALA A 54 -13.17 5.51 0.75
C ALA A 54 -13.54 4.05 1.09
N MET A 55 -12.61 3.10 0.92
CA MET A 55 -12.76 1.72 1.37
C MET A 55 -12.64 1.63 2.89
N ASP A 56 -11.64 2.25 3.48
CA ASP A 56 -11.43 2.29 4.94
C ASP A 56 -12.61 2.90 5.67
N SER A 57 -13.19 3.99 5.17
CA SER A 57 -14.37 4.63 5.78
C SER A 57 -15.59 3.70 5.87
N ARG A 58 -15.62 2.66 5.04
CA ARG A 58 -16.68 1.64 4.99
C ARG A 58 -16.25 0.31 5.59
N ARG A 59 -14.97 0.18 5.97
CA ARG A 59 -14.36 -1.08 6.43
C ARG A 59 -14.67 -2.23 5.48
N THR A 60 -14.42 -2.03 4.18
CA THR A 60 -14.79 -2.97 3.12
C THR A 60 -13.60 -3.33 2.24
N SER A 61 -13.59 -4.56 1.76
CA SER A 61 -12.68 -5.03 0.68
C SER A 61 -13.31 -4.93 -0.71
N ASP A 62 -14.48 -4.30 -0.85
CA ASP A 62 -15.14 -4.11 -2.15
C ASP A 62 -14.48 -2.98 -2.96
N TRP A 63 -13.66 -3.36 -3.92
CA TRP A 63 -12.93 -2.45 -4.82
C TRP A 63 -13.85 -1.61 -5.71
N SER A 64 -15.16 -1.87 -5.75
CA SER A 64 -16.08 -1.00 -6.47
C SER A 64 -16.10 0.43 -5.91
N HIS A 65 -15.87 0.59 -4.61
CA HIS A 65 -15.76 1.91 -3.97
C HIS A 65 -14.51 2.67 -4.45
N TYR A 66 -13.39 1.99 -4.55
CA TYR A 66 -12.14 2.51 -5.12
C TYR A 66 -12.34 2.93 -6.59
N ASN A 67 -12.91 2.05 -7.42
CA ASN A 67 -13.16 2.31 -8.83
C ASN A 67 -14.06 3.54 -9.05
N ARG A 68 -15.08 3.73 -8.19
CA ARG A 68 -15.96 4.92 -8.25
C ARG A 68 -15.21 6.22 -7.98
N VAL A 69 -14.17 6.19 -7.14
CA VAL A 69 -13.31 7.36 -6.92
C VAL A 69 -12.51 7.69 -8.18
N LEU A 70 -11.91 6.71 -8.85
CA LEU A 70 -11.21 6.89 -10.14
C LEU A 70 -12.13 7.49 -11.21
N VAL A 71 -13.35 6.92 -11.36
CA VAL A 71 -14.36 7.41 -12.31
C VAL A 71 -14.72 8.87 -12.05
N ARG A 72 -14.90 9.25 -10.77
CA ARG A 72 -15.20 10.63 -10.36
C ARG A 72 -14.04 11.59 -10.66
N PHE A 73 -12.80 11.19 -10.33
CA PHE A 73 -11.62 12.01 -10.61
C PHE A 73 -11.43 12.26 -12.11
N ALA A 74 -11.77 11.28 -12.94
CA ALA A 74 -11.69 11.40 -14.39
C ALA A 74 -12.82 12.24 -15.01
N GLY A 75 -13.86 12.60 -14.24
CA GLY A 75 -15.02 13.34 -14.76
C GLY A 75 -15.79 12.55 -15.83
N VAL A 76 -15.91 11.24 -15.69
CA VAL A 76 -16.67 10.38 -16.61
C VAL A 76 -18.15 10.82 -16.61
N PRO A 77 -18.77 11.04 -17.77
CA PRO A 77 -20.19 11.39 -17.86
C PRO A 77 -21.09 10.30 -17.24
N ASP A 78 -22.17 10.69 -16.56
CA ASP A 78 -23.08 9.77 -15.84
C ASP A 78 -23.52 8.56 -16.69
N ARG A 79 -23.86 8.79 -17.98
CA ARG A 79 -24.27 7.74 -18.90
C ARG A 79 -23.23 6.68 -19.22
N CYS A 80 -21.93 6.95 -18.89
CA CYS A 80 -20.79 6.08 -19.18
C CYS A 80 -20.15 5.51 -17.89
N VAL A 81 -20.72 5.79 -16.73
CA VAL A 81 -20.16 5.37 -15.44
C VAL A 81 -20.11 3.85 -15.32
N ASP A 82 -21.18 3.15 -15.72
CA ASP A 82 -21.23 1.68 -15.62
C ASP A 82 -20.21 1.02 -16.55
N ASP A 83 -20.03 1.53 -17.76
CA ASP A 83 -19.00 1.03 -18.70
C ASP A 83 -17.59 1.26 -18.14
N ALA A 84 -17.34 2.45 -17.55
CA ALA A 84 -16.06 2.75 -16.93
C ALA A 84 -15.77 1.82 -15.73
N LEU A 85 -16.76 1.58 -14.88
CA LEU A 85 -16.63 0.68 -13.73
C LEU A 85 -16.37 -0.76 -14.17
N ALA A 86 -17.06 -1.24 -15.20
CA ALA A 86 -16.83 -2.58 -15.77
C ALA A 86 -15.42 -2.71 -16.33
N GLY A 87 -14.95 -1.73 -17.11
CA GLY A 87 -13.59 -1.72 -17.66
C GLY A 87 -12.51 -1.64 -16.57
N LEU A 88 -12.72 -0.85 -15.51
CA LEU A 88 -11.80 -0.82 -14.37
C LEU A 88 -11.78 -2.16 -13.62
N ALA A 89 -12.94 -2.79 -13.42
CA ALA A 89 -12.99 -4.11 -12.78
C ALA A 89 -12.23 -5.16 -13.60
N GLU A 90 -12.32 -5.12 -14.93
CA GLU A 90 -11.60 -6.03 -15.83
C GLU A 90 -10.08 -5.85 -15.71
N ILE A 91 -9.57 -4.60 -15.75
CA ILE A 91 -8.12 -4.37 -15.66
C ILE A 91 -7.55 -4.69 -14.28
N PHE A 92 -8.32 -4.48 -13.19
CA PHE A 92 -7.88 -4.86 -11.85
C PHE A 92 -8.03 -6.36 -11.54
N ALA A 93 -8.79 -7.10 -12.35
CA ALA A 93 -8.80 -8.57 -12.33
C ALA A 93 -7.63 -9.19 -13.12
N ALA A 94 -6.90 -8.38 -13.93
CA ALA A 94 -5.70 -8.83 -14.63
C ALA A 94 -4.53 -8.98 -13.64
N PRO A 95 -3.48 -9.77 -13.99
CA PRO A 95 -2.31 -9.94 -13.13
C PRO A 95 -1.72 -8.61 -12.64
N VAL A 96 -1.32 -8.57 -11.36
CA VAL A 96 -0.78 -7.37 -10.69
C VAL A 96 0.41 -6.75 -11.45
N THR A 97 1.22 -7.57 -12.12
CA THR A 97 2.34 -7.12 -12.97
C THR A 97 1.93 -6.16 -14.10
N SER A 98 0.67 -6.21 -14.54
CA SER A 98 0.15 -5.37 -15.63
C SER A 98 -0.37 -4.04 -15.13
N THR A 99 -0.89 -4.01 -13.91
CA THR A 99 -1.68 -2.88 -13.40
C THR A 99 -0.97 -2.10 -12.30
N TRP A 100 -0.18 -2.78 -11.45
CA TRP A 100 0.54 -2.20 -10.32
C TRP A 100 2.05 -2.19 -10.58
N ASN A 101 2.53 -1.28 -11.41
CA ASN A 101 3.93 -1.31 -11.89
C ASN A 101 4.56 0.07 -12.02
N VAL A 102 4.01 1.08 -11.37
CA VAL A 102 4.61 2.42 -11.35
C VAL A 102 5.25 2.66 -10.00
N VAL A 103 6.58 2.81 -9.98
CA VAL A 103 7.33 3.14 -8.77
C VAL A 103 7.15 4.62 -8.46
N PRO A 104 6.63 4.99 -7.27
CA PRO A 104 6.55 6.39 -6.88
C PRO A 104 7.93 7.04 -6.79
N GLU A 105 7.98 8.35 -7.02
CA GLU A 105 9.20 9.14 -6.88
C GLU A 105 9.80 8.99 -5.48
N GLY A 106 11.12 8.80 -5.41
CA GLY A 106 11.89 8.65 -4.17
C GLY A 106 11.87 7.25 -3.56
N VAL A 107 11.02 6.31 -4.00
CA VAL A 107 10.93 4.98 -3.38
C VAL A 107 12.27 4.24 -3.42
N LEU A 108 12.96 4.20 -4.56
CA LEU A 108 14.24 3.48 -4.67
C LEU A 108 15.35 4.11 -3.83
N GLU A 109 15.38 5.45 -3.76
CA GLU A 109 16.31 6.20 -2.91
C GLU A 109 16.05 5.89 -1.43
N HIS A 110 14.81 6.03 -0.98
CA HIS A 110 14.46 5.80 0.42
C HIS A 110 14.57 4.33 0.85
N LEU A 111 14.38 3.37 -0.06
CA LEU A 111 14.69 1.96 0.23
C LEU A 111 16.19 1.76 0.44
N SER A 112 17.03 2.43 -0.36
CA SER A 112 18.47 2.40 -0.17
C SER A 112 18.89 3.03 1.17
N ASP A 113 18.28 4.18 1.52
CA ASP A 113 18.53 4.85 2.80
C ASP A 113 18.07 3.99 3.98
N LEU A 114 16.90 3.37 3.84
CA LEU A 114 16.36 2.46 4.85
C LEU A 114 17.29 1.25 5.06
N ALA A 115 17.78 0.64 4.00
CA ALA A 115 18.76 -0.45 4.07
C ALA A 115 20.07 0.00 4.73
N ALA A 116 20.50 1.26 4.50
CA ALA A 116 21.70 1.82 5.12
C ALA A 116 21.58 2.00 6.64
N THR A 117 20.37 2.05 7.20
CA THR A 117 20.17 2.04 8.67
C THR A 117 20.48 0.70 9.32
N GLY A 118 20.56 -0.38 8.53
CA GLY A 118 20.80 -1.75 8.99
C GLY A 118 19.54 -2.51 9.42
N VAL A 119 18.34 -1.94 9.23
CA VAL A 119 17.08 -2.65 9.50
C VAL A 119 16.85 -3.74 8.46
N ALA A 120 16.23 -4.85 8.86
CA ALA A 120 15.72 -5.84 7.92
C ALA A 120 14.50 -5.29 7.18
N ILE A 121 14.41 -5.53 5.87
CA ILE A 121 13.29 -5.08 5.04
C ILE A 121 12.58 -6.30 4.47
N ALA A 122 11.25 -6.34 4.62
CA ALA A 122 10.41 -7.34 3.97
C ALA A 122 9.16 -6.68 3.38
N VAL A 123 8.56 -7.33 2.40
CA VAL A 123 7.25 -6.94 1.85
C VAL A 123 6.19 -7.91 2.34
N VAL A 124 5.03 -7.37 2.78
CA VAL A 124 3.85 -8.15 3.18
C VAL A 124 2.65 -7.60 2.43
N SER A 125 2.16 -8.31 1.43
CA SER A 125 1.16 -7.81 0.49
C SER A 125 -0.02 -8.76 0.28
N ASN A 126 -1.23 -8.18 0.19
CA ASN A 126 -2.39 -8.87 -0.34
C ASN A 126 -2.31 -8.85 -1.87
N ALA A 127 -1.95 -9.98 -2.49
CA ALA A 127 -1.66 -10.05 -3.92
C ALA A 127 -2.07 -11.40 -4.54
N ASP A 128 -1.75 -11.58 -5.81
CA ASP A 128 -2.16 -12.70 -6.66
C ASP A 128 -1.06 -13.76 -6.88
N GLY A 129 -0.01 -13.76 -6.06
CA GLY A 129 1.15 -14.65 -6.19
C GLY A 129 2.27 -14.09 -7.07
N LEU A 130 2.12 -12.88 -7.63
CA LEU A 130 3.06 -12.27 -8.57
C LEU A 130 3.73 -10.98 -8.05
N VAL A 131 3.54 -10.64 -6.78
CA VAL A 131 4.07 -9.39 -6.24
C VAL A 131 5.60 -9.35 -6.25
N GLU A 132 6.28 -10.45 -5.94
CA GLU A 132 7.75 -10.52 -6.01
C GLU A 132 8.26 -10.26 -7.43
N GLU A 133 7.64 -10.90 -8.44
CA GLU A 133 7.98 -10.66 -9.84
C GLU A 133 7.72 -9.21 -10.25
N THR A 134 6.62 -8.62 -9.77
CA THR A 134 6.28 -7.22 -10.02
C THR A 134 7.34 -6.29 -9.48
N LEU A 135 7.73 -6.45 -8.22
CA LEU A 135 8.77 -5.64 -7.58
C LEU A 135 10.11 -5.77 -8.29
N ARG A 136 10.51 -7.00 -8.64
CA ARG A 136 11.73 -7.26 -9.41
C ARG A 136 11.71 -6.58 -10.77
N ARG A 137 10.59 -6.62 -11.50
CA ARG A 137 10.44 -5.90 -12.80
C ARG A 137 10.51 -4.39 -12.64
N CYS A 138 10.04 -3.87 -11.51
CA CYS A 138 10.14 -2.46 -11.16
C CYS A 138 11.52 -2.04 -10.64
N GLY A 139 12.47 -2.97 -10.55
CA GLY A 139 13.83 -2.68 -10.05
C GLY A 139 13.88 -2.42 -8.54
N ILE A 140 12.88 -2.88 -7.79
CA ILE A 140 12.80 -2.73 -6.32
C ILE A 140 13.56 -3.89 -5.67
N PRO A 141 14.67 -3.63 -4.96
CA PRO A 141 15.48 -4.65 -4.30
C PRO A 141 14.84 -5.02 -2.94
N VAL A 142 14.16 -6.14 -2.88
CA VAL A 142 13.61 -6.70 -1.62
C VAL A 142 13.95 -8.18 -1.54
N ASP A 143 14.55 -8.58 -0.41
CA ASP A 143 15.05 -9.94 -0.21
C ASP A 143 13.97 -10.91 0.29
N LEU A 144 12.93 -10.39 0.96
CA LEU A 144 11.84 -11.18 1.50
C LEU A 144 10.49 -10.60 1.10
N VAL A 145 9.68 -11.39 0.41
CA VAL A 145 8.32 -11.04 0.00
C VAL A 145 7.34 -12.09 0.51
N ILE A 146 6.35 -11.64 1.26
CA ILE A 146 5.23 -12.46 1.74
C ILE A 146 4.00 -12.05 0.93
N ASP A 147 3.58 -12.92 0.03
CA ASP A 147 2.39 -12.76 -0.80
C ASP A 147 1.24 -13.59 -0.23
N SER A 148 0.08 -12.97 -0.01
CA SER A 148 -1.08 -13.61 0.63
C SER A 148 -1.54 -14.88 -0.08
N THR A 149 -1.50 -14.90 -1.42
CA THR A 149 -1.88 -16.08 -2.22
C THR A 149 -0.90 -17.24 -2.01
N ILE A 150 0.39 -16.93 -1.80
CA ILE A 150 1.41 -17.96 -1.59
C ILE A 150 1.33 -18.55 -0.18
N VAL A 151 1.12 -17.70 0.85
CA VAL A 151 1.11 -18.16 2.25
C VAL A 151 -0.27 -18.59 2.75
N GLY A 152 -1.35 -18.22 2.04
CA GLY A 152 -2.72 -18.62 2.35
C GLY A 152 -3.39 -17.79 3.44
N TYR A 153 -2.79 -16.66 3.86
CA TYR A 153 -3.33 -15.69 4.80
C TYR A 153 -3.23 -14.29 4.20
N ALA A 154 -4.20 -13.43 4.46
CA ALA A 154 -4.26 -12.08 3.93
C ALA A 154 -4.42 -11.04 5.05
N LYS A 155 -3.87 -9.84 4.90
CA LYS A 155 -4.13 -8.73 5.81
C LYS A 155 -5.65 -8.43 5.84
N PRO A 156 -6.29 -8.25 7.01
CA PRO A 156 -5.68 -8.00 8.33
C PRO A 156 -5.42 -9.26 9.20
N GLU A 157 -5.41 -10.47 8.66
CA GLU A 157 -5.13 -11.67 9.44
C GLU A 157 -3.68 -11.59 9.99
N PRO A 158 -3.47 -11.73 11.33
CA PRO A 158 -2.14 -11.56 11.93
C PRO A 158 -1.13 -12.59 11.47
N GLU A 159 -1.58 -13.73 10.98
CA GLU A 159 -0.74 -14.84 10.52
C GLU A 159 0.18 -14.42 9.36
N ILE A 160 -0.27 -13.55 8.46
CA ILE A 160 0.57 -13.10 7.33
C ILE A 160 1.81 -12.32 7.82
N PHE A 161 1.67 -11.54 8.88
CA PHE A 161 2.80 -10.83 9.50
C PHE A 161 3.71 -11.79 10.25
N GLY A 162 3.13 -12.81 10.90
CA GLY A 162 3.87 -13.87 11.58
C GLY A 162 4.85 -14.57 10.62
N PHE A 163 4.44 -14.88 9.39
CA PHE A 163 5.34 -15.47 8.38
C PHE A 163 6.57 -14.59 8.10
N ALA A 164 6.41 -13.29 8.00
CA ALA A 164 7.53 -12.37 7.79
C ALA A 164 8.45 -12.33 9.01
N LEU A 165 7.89 -12.21 10.21
CA LEU A 165 8.62 -12.15 11.47
C LEU A 165 9.41 -13.43 11.75
N ASP A 166 8.80 -14.60 11.51
CA ASP A 166 9.46 -15.90 11.64
C ASP A 166 10.66 -16.04 10.69
N LYS A 167 10.49 -15.60 9.43
CA LYS A 167 11.58 -15.63 8.43
C LYS A 167 12.72 -14.70 8.80
N LEU A 168 12.43 -13.55 9.40
CA LEU A 168 13.41 -12.58 9.86
C LEU A 168 13.99 -12.94 11.23
N ASN A 169 13.36 -13.85 11.98
CA ASN A 169 13.67 -14.18 13.37
C ASN A 169 13.66 -12.93 14.28
N ILE A 170 12.62 -12.11 14.14
CA ILE A 170 12.44 -10.83 14.85
C ILE A 170 11.12 -10.87 15.64
N ALA A 171 11.15 -10.36 16.88
CA ALA A 171 9.94 -10.26 17.69
C ALA A 171 8.98 -9.17 17.14
N PRO A 172 7.64 -9.34 17.26
CA PRO A 172 6.69 -8.34 16.81
C PRO A 172 6.94 -6.94 17.36
N SER A 173 7.34 -6.82 18.63
CA SER A 173 7.64 -5.53 19.27
C SER A 173 8.83 -4.79 18.68
N ASP A 174 9.70 -5.48 17.96
CA ASP A 174 10.92 -4.94 17.35
C ASP A 174 10.75 -4.65 15.86
N ALA A 175 9.55 -4.83 15.34
CA ALA A 175 9.20 -4.57 13.94
C ALA A 175 8.13 -3.49 13.80
N VAL A 176 8.14 -2.80 12.67
CA VAL A 176 7.11 -1.85 12.26
C VAL A 176 6.55 -2.24 10.90
N HIS A 177 5.23 -2.13 10.72
CA HIS A 177 4.60 -2.30 9.41
C HIS A 177 4.19 -0.94 8.83
N VAL A 178 4.37 -0.77 7.53
CA VAL A 178 4.01 0.44 6.77
C VAL A 178 3.05 0.04 5.65
N GLY A 179 1.85 0.61 5.64
CA GLY A 179 0.86 0.36 4.60
C GLY A 179 -0.07 1.55 4.43
N ASP A 180 -0.84 1.57 3.36
CA ASP A 180 -1.73 2.68 3.00
C ASP A 180 -3.22 2.43 3.30
N MET A 181 -3.59 1.18 3.64
CA MET A 181 -4.97 0.81 3.99
C MET A 181 -5.09 0.52 5.49
N ALA A 182 -5.67 1.46 6.26
CA ALA A 182 -5.72 1.34 7.72
C ALA A 182 -6.45 0.07 8.19
N SER A 183 -7.54 -0.31 7.54
CA SER A 183 -8.30 -1.51 7.92
C SER A 183 -7.58 -2.84 7.64
N ALA A 184 -6.62 -2.86 6.74
CA ALA A 184 -5.82 -4.05 6.43
C ALA A 184 -4.44 -3.99 7.11
N ASP A 185 -3.72 -2.88 6.94
CA ASP A 185 -2.34 -2.74 7.37
C ASP A 185 -2.22 -2.39 8.85
N VAL A 186 -2.94 -1.36 9.30
CA VAL A 186 -2.84 -0.89 10.68
C VAL A 186 -3.50 -1.88 11.63
N ASP A 187 -4.76 -2.24 11.35
CA ASP A 187 -5.52 -3.16 12.19
C ASP A 187 -4.84 -4.56 12.25
N GLY A 188 -4.34 -5.05 11.09
CA GLY A 188 -3.65 -6.33 11.00
C GLY A 188 -2.31 -6.35 11.73
N ALA A 189 -1.48 -5.32 11.55
CA ALA A 189 -0.21 -5.19 12.24
C ALA A 189 -0.40 -5.13 13.76
N HIS A 190 -1.37 -4.34 14.24
CA HIS A 190 -1.71 -4.28 15.67
C HIS A 190 -2.18 -5.63 16.22
N ALA A 191 -3.01 -6.38 15.46
CA ALA A 191 -3.44 -7.71 15.84
C ALA A 191 -2.28 -8.70 15.94
N ALA A 192 -1.22 -8.50 15.14
CA ALA A 192 0.01 -9.29 15.18
C ALA A 192 1.04 -8.79 16.22
N GLY A 193 0.73 -7.70 16.94
CA GLY A 193 1.60 -7.12 17.98
C GLY A 193 2.72 -6.22 17.46
N LEU A 194 2.63 -5.76 16.19
CA LEU A 194 3.58 -4.81 15.61
C LEU A 194 3.11 -3.36 15.85
N ARG A 195 4.07 -2.44 15.87
CA ARG A 195 3.81 -1.04 15.59
C ARG A 195 3.43 -0.87 14.11
N SER A 196 2.54 0.07 13.79
CA SER A 196 2.18 0.38 12.41
C SER A 196 2.36 1.86 12.09
N LEU A 197 2.69 2.15 10.84
CA LEU A 197 2.75 3.49 10.26
C LEU A 197 1.81 3.52 9.05
N HIS A 198 0.77 4.35 9.13
CA HIS A 198 -0.15 4.54 8.02
C HIS A 198 0.43 5.53 7.01
N LEU A 199 0.72 5.08 5.80
CA LEU A 199 1.16 5.95 4.71
C LEU A 199 -0.04 6.73 4.15
N ASP A 200 -0.16 7.99 4.55
CA ASP A 200 -1.24 8.90 4.15
C ASP A 200 -0.67 10.22 3.60
N PRO A 201 -0.19 10.22 2.34
CA PRO A 201 0.49 11.38 1.75
C PRO A 201 -0.39 12.64 1.65
N PHE A 202 -1.72 12.47 1.66
CA PHE A 202 -2.67 13.56 1.42
C PHE A 202 -3.53 13.92 2.64
N GLY A 203 -3.49 13.13 3.70
CA GLY A 203 -4.30 13.35 4.90
C GLY A 203 -5.77 12.97 4.70
N ASP A 204 -6.02 11.89 3.95
CA ASP A 204 -7.37 11.41 3.63
C ASP A 204 -7.90 10.39 4.63
N CYS A 205 -7.09 9.95 5.59
CA CYS A 205 -7.45 8.92 6.55
C CYS A 205 -8.78 9.25 7.25
N PRO A 206 -9.78 8.36 7.20
CA PRO A 206 -11.10 8.62 7.78
C PRO A 206 -11.16 8.43 9.30
N TYR A 207 -10.10 7.89 9.91
CA TYR A 207 -10.05 7.63 11.34
C TYR A 207 -9.74 8.91 12.14
N PRO A 208 -10.21 9.00 13.40
CA PRO A 208 -9.92 10.16 14.24
C PRO A 208 -8.42 10.40 14.44
N ALA A 209 -8.04 11.67 14.57
CA ALA A 209 -6.65 12.03 14.87
C ALA A 209 -6.15 11.32 16.14
N GLY A 210 -4.95 10.72 16.05
CA GLY A 210 -4.33 9.96 17.15
C GLY A 210 -4.81 8.50 17.26
N HIS A 211 -5.64 8.02 16.35
CA HIS A 211 -6.03 6.60 16.31
C HIS A 211 -4.82 5.70 16.02
N HIS A 212 -3.94 6.13 15.12
CA HIS A 212 -2.68 5.47 14.77
C HIS A 212 -1.67 6.49 14.24
N GLU A 213 -0.43 6.06 14.06
CA GLU A 213 0.64 6.91 13.54
C GLU A 213 0.56 7.07 12.02
N HIS A 214 0.82 8.29 11.53
CA HIS A 214 0.84 8.59 10.10
C HIS A 214 2.22 8.99 9.64
N VAL A 215 2.56 8.58 8.42
CA VAL A 215 3.72 9.04 7.65
C VAL A 215 3.24 9.53 6.28
N ARG A 216 3.96 10.48 5.69
CA ARG A 216 3.59 11.04 4.39
C ARG A 216 4.39 10.46 3.24
N SER A 217 5.52 9.82 3.57
CA SER A 217 6.46 9.24 2.61
C SER A 217 7.34 8.19 3.26
N LEU A 218 8.07 7.42 2.46
CA LEU A 218 9.13 6.53 2.96
C LEU A 218 10.29 7.30 3.60
N ALA A 219 10.50 8.59 3.27
CA ALA A 219 11.51 9.40 3.95
C ALA A 219 11.23 9.51 5.45
N ASP A 220 9.95 9.62 5.85
CA ASP A 220 9.58 9.65 7.27
C ASP A 220 9.88 8.31 7.95
N VAL A 221 9.71 7.19 7.22
CA VAL A 221 10.04 5.85 7.71
C VAL A 221 11.54 5.69 7.93
N VAL A 222 12.38 6.24 7.03
CA VAL A 222 13.85 6.25 7.18
C VAL A 222 14.25 6.98 8.46
N VAL A 223 13.66 8.14 8.74
CA VAL A 223 13.92 8.89 9.99
C VAL A 223 13.56 8.07 11.23
N ILE A 224 12.41 7.40 11.22
CA ILE A 224 11.96 6.55 12.33
C ILE A 224 12.89 5.34 12.51
N ALA A 225 13.39 4.76 11.42
CA ALA A 225 14.28 3.61 11.47
C ALA A 225 15.71 3.98 11.93
N ALA A 226 16.12 5.21 11.72
CA ALA A 226 17.43 5.72 12.16
C ALA A 226 17.48 6.07 13.67
N GLY A 227 16.33 6.23 14.34
CA GLY A 227 16.19 6.51 15.79
C GLY A 227 16.16 7.99 16.12
#